data_255a32cffb2c0a735e75b100c1daed0c
#
_entry.id   255a32cffb2c0a735e75b100c1daed0c
#
_cell.length_a   1.000
_cell.length_b   1.000
_cell.length_c   1.000
_cell.angle_alpha   90.00
_cell.angle_beta   90.00
_cell.angle_gamma   90.00
#
_symmetry.space_group_name_H-M   'P 1'
#
loop_
_entity.id
_entity.type
_entity.pdbx_description
1 polymer ?
#
loop_
_entity_poly.entity_id
_entity_poly.type
_entity_poly.pdbx_seq_one_letter_code
_entity_poly.pdbx_strand_id
1 'polypeptide(L)'
;MKITNKFGLPQPFVDFIKNDKYNRGKADISVTSLIDSPKISLMRQKHKDDIEIDAVDQIWSIFGTSVHSILERTEDDMYSETEQRLFAEVDGWTLSGAIDRQEIDKADGTVTIVDYKVTSVWSVIYGKIEWERQLNCYAYLCEQNYHQIFTEFSTQKKQVKKLNICAILRDWNRRDAEKRDNYPQTPIVVVDIPLWSKEEREKYIRDRVNKHQDAQVNYDINGDIPLCSDDERWKKNDTWAVKKKGQKRALRVLDSEEEAIKYMEW
;
A
#
# COMPACT_ATOMS: atom_id res chain seq x y z
N MET A 1 -10.38 15.20 12.29
CA MET A 1 -10.93 14.95 10.93
C MET A 1 -12.45 15.00 11.01
N LYS A 2 -13.08 15.78 10.13
CA LYS A 2 -14.54 15.97 10.09
C LYS A 2 -15.13 15.09 9.00
N ILE A 3 -16.13 14.27 9.33
CA ILE A 3 -16.84 13.42 8.38
C ILE A 3 -18.18 14.08 8.01
N THR A 4 -18.37 14.34 6.72
CA THR A 4 -19.65 14.82 6.16
C THR A 4 -20.42 13.69 5.50
N ASN A 5 -21.70 13.91 5.24
CA ASN A 5 -22.58 12.97 4.53
C ASN A 5 -23.40 13.74 3.49
N LYS A 6 -22.74 14.34 2.51
CA LYS A 6 -23.35 15.20 1.48
C LYS A 6 -24.27 14.40 0.55
N PHE A 7 -24.01 13.11 0.39
CA PHE A 7 -24.75 12.22 -0.50
C PHE A 7 -25.84 11.39 0.22
N GLY A 8 -26.03 11.60 1.51
CA GLY A 8 -27.13 10.94 2.25
C GLY A 8 -26.96 9.43 2.40
N LEU A 9 -25.75 8.94 2.62
CA LEU A 9 -25.52 7.53 2.93
C LEU A 9 -26.29 7.11 4.18
N PRO A 10 -26.78 5.86 4.27
CA PRO A 10 -27.39 5.33 5.48
C PRO A 10 -26.50 5.52 6.70
N GLN A 11 -27.12 5.89 7.84
CA GLN A 11 -26.42 6.23 9.07
C GLN A 11 -25.37 5.19 9.53
N PRO A 12 -25.62 3.86 9.42
CA PRO A 12 -24.63 2.86 9.83
C PRO A 12 -23.26 2.99 9.13
N PHE A 13 -23.22 3.40 7.84
CA PHE A 13 -21.97 3.65 7.13
C PHE A 13 -21.22 4.84 7.72
N VAL A 14 -21.93 5.92 8.02
CA VAL A 14 -21.34 7.13 8.61
C VAL A 14 -20.80 6.84 10.01
N ASP A 15 -21.55 6.08 10.80
CA ASP A 15 -21.15 5.71 12.16
C ASP A 15 -19.93 4.78 12.16
N PHE A 16 -19.85 3.84 11.21
CA PHE A 16 -18.68 2.98 11.05
C PHE A 16 -17.44 3.81 10.77
N ILE A 17 -17.50 4.76 9.81
CA ILE A 17 -16.37 5.62 9.43
C ILE A 17 -15.92 6.50 10.62
N LYS A 18 -16.87 7.06 11.38
CA LYS A 18 -16.58 7.89 12.55
C LYS A 18 -15.94 7.11 13.69
N ASN A 19 -16.28 5.83 13.82
CA ASN A 19 -15.83 4.96 14.89
C ASN A 19 -14.69 4.02 14.47
N ASP A 20 -14.04 4.28 13.32
CA ASP A 20 -12.88 3.51 12.89
C ASP A 20 -11.80 3.55 13.99
N LYS A 21 -11.54 2.38 14.56
CA LYS A 21 -10.61 2.18 15.69
C LYS A 21 -9.19 1.86 15.22
N TYR A 22 -8.85 2.19 13.95
CA TYR A 22 -7.49 1.94 13.52
C TYR A 22 -6.49 2.52 14.52
N ASN A 23 -5.68 1.65 15.09
CA ASN A 23 -4.65 2.02 16.05
C ASN A 23 -3.30 1.43 15.61
N ARG A 24 -2.31 2.29 15.41
CA ARG A 24 -0.92 1.89 15.12
C ARG A 24 -0.17 1.34 16.34
N GLY A 25 -0.84 1.20 17.48
CA GLY A 25 -0.20 0.86 18.75
C GLY A 25 0.66 2.02 19.27
N LYS A 26 1.72 1.70 19.99
CA LYS A 26 2.69 2.67 20.55
C LYS A 26 3.82 3.01 19.56
N ALA A 27 3.64 2.74 18.26
CA ALA A 27 4.67 2.99 17.27
C ALA A 27 4.72 4.47 16.84
N ASP A 28 5.90 4.94 16.52
CA ASP A 28 6.13 6.27 15.95
C ASP A 28 5.60 6.33 14.52
N ILE A 29 5.80 5.27 13.76
CA ILE A 29 5.34 5.17 12.37
C ILE A 29 4.82 3.78 12.03
N SER A 30 3.76 3.69 11.22
CA SER A 30 3.29 2.44 10.64
C SER A 30 3.92 2.19 9.27
N VAL A 31 3.98 0.92 8.83
CA VAL A 31 4.46 0.56 7.47
C VAL A 31 3.71 1.34 6.39
N THR A 32 2.40 1.45 6.49
CA THR A 32 1.59 2.22 5.53
C THR A 32 1.95 3.70 5.48
N SER A 33 2.27 4.30 6.63
CA SER A 33 2.74 5.68 6.69
C SER A 33 4.19 5.83 6.22
N LEU A 34 5.04 4.84 6.49
CA LEU A 34 6.45 4.82 6.10
C LEU A 34 6.62 4.85 4.57
N ILE A 35 5.81 4.07 3.85
CA ILE A 35 5.87 4.00 2.38
C ILE A 35 5.22 5.21 1.69
N ASP A 36 4.35 5.97 2.39
CA ASP A 36 3.74 7.21 1.88
C ASP A 36 4.75 8.36 1.93
N SER A 37 4.48 9.46 1.22
CA SER A 37 5.32 10.65 1.25
C SER A 37 5.47 11.23 2.66
N PRO A 38 6.69 11.52 3.14
CA PRO A 38 6.91 12.16 4.44
C PRO A 38 6.12 13.46 4.59
N LYS A 39 6.07 14.28 3.55
CA LYS A 39 5.30 15.53 3.55
C LYS A 39 3.81 15.29 3.73
N ILE A 40 3.23 14.37 2.95
CA ILE A 40 1.80 14.06 3.01
C ILE A 40 1.44 13.46 4.37
N SER A 41 2.26 12.51 4.85
CA SER A 41 2.07 11.85 6.14
C SER A 41 2.08 12.86 7.29
N LEU A 42 3.07 13.74 7.32
CA LEU A 42 3.21 14.77 8.36
C LEU A 42 2.08 15.81 8.29
N MET A 43 1.74 16.30 7.09
CA MET A 43 0.63 17.25 6.93
C MET A 43 -0.70 16.66 7.36
N ARG A 44 -1.00 15.41 7.02
CA ARG A 44 -2.20 14.73 7.50
C ARG A 44 -2.24 14.62 9.02
N GLN A 45 -1.11 14.37 9.66
CA GLN A 45 -1.03 14.29 11.12
C GLN A 45 -1.24 15.67 11.78
N LYS A 46 -0.55 16.70 11.30
CA LYS A 46 -0.60 18.05 11.88
C LYS A 46 -1.96 18.75 11.65
N HIS A 47 -2.60 18.52 10.51
CA HIS A 47 -3.88 19.12 10.12
C HIS A 47 -5.06 18.14 10.19
N LYS A 48 -4.95 17.08 11.02
CA LYS A 48 -5.99 16.07 11.13
C LYS A 48 -7.38 16.65 11.38
N ASP A 49 -7.46 17.69 12.20
CA ASP A 49 -8.75 18.29 12.60
C ASP A 49 -9.30 19.26 11.53
N ASP A 50 -8.46 19.75 10.62
CA ASP A 50 -8.85 20.63 9.52
C ASP A 50 -9.34 19.83 8.30
N ILE A 51 -9.01 18.54 8.22
CA ILE A 51 -9.39 17.69 7.08
C ILE A 51 -10.88 17.36 7.17
N GLU A 52 -11.61 17.69 6.10
CA GLU A 52 -12.99 17.27 5.88
C GLU A 52 -13.03 16.20 4.78
N ILE A 53 -13.69 15.07 5.05
CA ILE A 53 -13.87 13.96 4.10
C ILE A 53 -15.36 13.61 4.05
N ASP A 54 -15.90 13.38 2.86
CA ASP A 54 -17.27 12.86 2.76
C ASP A 54 -17.30 11.34 2.96
N ALA A 55 -18.36 10.87 3.61
CA ALA A 55 -18.50 9.44 3.90
C ALA A 55 -18.47 8.56 2.64
N VAL A 56 -18.93 9.08 1.49
CA VAL A 56 -18.90 8.33 0.22
C VAL A 56 -17.47 8.02 -0.24
N ASP A 57 -16.51 8.88 0.08
CA ASP A 57 -15.11 8.68 -0.30
C ASP A 57 -14.44 7.53 0.48
N GLN A 58 -15.05 7.10 1.58
CA GLN A 58 -14.57 6.04 2.45
C GLN A 58 -15.20 4.67 2.17
N ILE A 59 -16.11 4.56 1.21
CA ILE A 59 -16.84 3.31 0.95
C ILE A 59 -15.92 2.13 0.65
N TRP A 60 -14.85 2.37 -0.11
CA TRP A 60 -13.90 1.32 -0.47
C TRP A 60 -13.00 0.90 0.69
N SER A 61 -12.76 1.80 1.65
CA SER A 61 -12.10 1.47 2.92
C SER A 61 -12.97 0.54 3.75
N ILE A 62 -14.28 0.79 3.82
CA ILE A 62 -15.24 -0.10 4.49
C ILE A 62 -15.23 -1.49 3.88
N PHE A 63 -15.24 -1.57 2.54
CA PHE A 63 -15.15 -2.87 1.85
C PHE A 63 -13.87 -3.61 2.19
N GLY A 64 -12.73 -2.92 2.18
CA GLY A 64 -11.45 -3.49 2.60
C GLY A 64 -11.53 -4.06 4.01
N THR A 65 -11.92 -3.24 4.99
CA THR A 65 -12.05 -3.66 6.40
C THR A 65 -13.03 -4.83 6.57
N SER A 66 -14.13 -4.84 5.81
CA SER A 66 -15.11 -5.93 5.88
C SER A 66 -14.53 -7.25 5.39
N VAL A 67 -13.74 -7.24 4.30
CA VAL A 67 -13.07 -8.43 3.79
C VAL A 67 -12.04 -8.93 4.80
N HIS A 68 -11.18 -8.05 5.34
CA HIS A 68 -10.22 -8.42 6.38
C HIS A 68 -10.93 -9.05 7.58
N SER A 69 -12.00 -8.41 8.10
CA SER A 69 -12.77 -8.94 9.23
C SER A 69 -13.44 -10.30 8.99
N ILE A 70 -13.73 -10.65 7.73
CA ILE A 70 -14.24 -11.98 7.37
C ILE A 70 -13.10 -13.00 7.34
N LEU A 71 -11.97 -12.65 6.71
CA LEU A 71 -10.83 -13.55 6.54
C LEU A 71 -10.06 -13.77 7.85
N GLU A 72 -10.05 -12.77 8.74
CA GLU A 72 -9.52 -12.85 10.11
C GLU A 72 -10.22 -13.91 10.98
N ARG A 73 -11.45 -14.28 10.63
CA ARG A 73 -12.20 -15.33 11.35
C ARG A 73 -11.76 -16.75 10.98
N THR A 74 -10.88 -16.90 10.00
CA THR A 74 -10.28 -18.23 9.72
C THR A 74 -9.41 -18.61 10.90
N GLU A 75 -9.60 -19.82 11.40
CA GLU A 75 -8.84 -20.33 12.55
C GLU A 75 -7.36 -20.39 12.21
N ASP A 76 -6.55 -19.83 13.11
CA ASP A 76 -5.11 -20.04 13.07
C ASP A 76 -4.81 -21.47 13.51
N ASP A 77 -3.83 -22.07 12.89
CA ASP A 77 -3.22 -23.33 13.31
C ASP A 77 -1.73 -23.08 13.63
N MET A 78 -1.02 -24.16 14.00
CA MET A 78 0.42 -24.04 14.28
C MET A 78 1.27 -23.63 13.06
N TYR A 79 0.66 -23.52 11.88
CA TYR A 79 1.30 -23.18 10.61
C TYR A 79 0.75 -21.91 9.98
N SER A 80 -0.12 -21.20 10.68
CA SER A 80 -0.64 -19.92 10.19
C SER A 80 -0.90 -18.94 11.34
N GLU A 81 -0.65 -17.66 11.09
CA GLU A 81 -0.93 -16.55 12.01
C GLU A 81 -1.64 -15.44 11.24
N THR A 82 -2.76 -14.92 11.76
CA THR A 82 -3.56 -13.85 11.17
C THR A 82 -3.50 -12.56 11.98
N GLU A 83 -3.62 -11.41 11.30
CA GLU A 83 -3.70 -10.05 11.87
C GLU A 83 -2.63 -9.74 12.93
N GLN A 84 -1.44 -10.30 12.77
CA GLN A 84 -0.37 -10.11 13.74
C GLN A 84 0.29 -8.75 13.59
N ARG A 85 0.20 -7.94 14.64
CA ARG A 85 0.91 -6.65 14.70
C ARG A 85 2.32 -6.85 15.24
N LEU A 86 3.30 -6.49 14.43
CA LEU A 86 4.73 -6.60 14.73
C LEU A 86 5.36 -5.22 14.85
N PHE A 87 6.49 -5.16 15.59
CA PHE A 87 7.22 -3.92 15.88
C PHE A 87 8.71 -4.13 15.69
N ALA A 88 9.42 -3.10 15.26
CA ALA A 88 10.88 -3.09 15.25
C ALA A 88 11.40 -1.66 15.49
N GLU A 89 12.52 -1.58 16.22
CA GLU A 89 13.25 -0.32 16.38
C GLU A 89 14.15 -0.06 15.18
N VAL A 90 14.03 1.14 14.61
CA VAL A 90 14.83 1.59 13.45
C VAL A 90 15.24 3.03 13.68
N ASP A 91 16.54 3.26 13.84
CA ASP A 91 17.15 4.59 13.99
C ASP A 91 16.42 5.48 15.03
N GLY A 92 16.03 4.86 16.18
CA GLY A 92 15.37 5.52 17.30
C GLY A 92 13.85 5.68 17.17
N TRP A 93 13.24 5.22 16.08
CA TRP A 93 11.79 5.14 15.93
C TRP A 93 11.29 3.71 15.97
N THR A 94 10.13 3.51 16.57
CA THR A 94 9.40 2.24 16.53
C THR A 94 8.54 2.17 15.26
N LEU A 95 8.89 1.27 14.35
CA LEU A 95 8.08 0.90 13.19
C LEU A 95 7.08 -0.18 13.57
N SER A 96 5.81 -0.07 13.11
CA SER A 96 4.82 -1.15 13.27
C SER A 96 4.14 -1.52 11.96
N GLY A 97 3.75 -2.81 11.86
CA GLY A 97 2.92 -3.31 10.78
C GLY A 97 2.00 -4.41 11.26
N ALA A 98 0.76 -4.42 10.78
CA ALA A 98 -0.14 -5.55 10.94
C ALA A 98 -0.05 -6.38 9.66
N ILE A 99 0.30 -7.65 9.81
CA ILE A 99 0.39 -8.61 8.69
C ILE A 99 -0.91 -9.39 8.65
N ASP A 100 -1.60 -9.36 7.52
CA ASP A 100 -2.92 -9.97 7.39
C ASP A 100 -2.83 -11.49 7.61
N ARG A 101 -1.85 -12.17 6.99
CA ARG A 101 -1.64 -13.60 7.18
C ARG A 101 -0.18 -13.99 6.94
N GLN A 102 0.33 -14.84 7.81
CA GLN A 102 1.61 -15.53 7.69
C GLN A 102 1.35 -17.03 7.59
N GLU A 103 1.86 -17.68 6.56
CA GLU A 103 1.77 -19.12 6.35
C GLU A 103 3.15 -19.75 6.48
N ILE A 104 3.28 -20.76 7.34
CA ILE A 104 4.53 -21.41 7.67
C ILE A 104 4.60 -22.73 6.90
N ASP A 105 5.64 -22.88 6.09
CA ASP A 105 5.89 -24.14 5.38
C ASP A 105 6.29 -25.24 6.38
N LYS A 106 5.54 -26.35 6.35
CA LYS A 106 5.74 -27.50 7.26
C LYS A 106 7.07 -28.21 7.05
N ALA A 107 7.65 -28.10 5.86
CA ALA A 107 8.87 -28.82 5.50
C ALA A 107 10.13 -28.10 5.96
N ASP A 108 10.18 -26.77 5.83
CA ASP A 108 11.39 -25.99 6.08
C ASP A 108 11.21 -24.83 7.07
N GLY A 109 9.98 -24.60 7.56
CA GLY A 109 9.68 -23.51 8.51
C GLY A 109 9.76 -22.11 7.91
N THR A 110 9.88 -21.97 6.60
CA THR A 110 9.88 -20.68 5.93
C THR A 110 8.48 -20.04 5.91
N VAL A 111 8.42 -18.73 5.82
CA VAL A 111 7.16 -17.96 5.89
C VAL A 111 6.79 -17.41 4.52
N THR A 112 5.54 -17.60 4.14
CA THR A 112 4.86 -16.84 3.09
C THR A 112 4.00 -15.77 3.73
N ILE A 113 4.20 -14.50 3.37
CA ILE A 113 3.34 -13.40 3.79
C ILE A 113 2.27 -13.19 2.73
N VAL A 114 1.01 -13.17 3.15
CA VAL A 114 -0.14 -12.88 2.29
C VAL A 114 -0.83 -11.63 2.82
N ASP A 115 -1.10 -10.67 1.92
CA ASP A 115 -1.82 -9.44 2.23
C ASP A 115 -3.04 -9.34 1.31
N TYR A 116 -4.21 -9.05 1.90
CA TYR A 116 -5.48 -9.00 1.20
C TYR A 116 -5.77 -7.60 0.69
N LYS A 117 -6.10 -7.45 -0.59
CA LYS A 117 -6.41 -6.14 -1.19
C LYS A 117 -7.72 -6.16 -1.97
N VAL A 118 -8.70 -5.39 -1.52
CA VAL A 118 -9.88 -5.06 -2.33
C VAL A 118 -9.50 -3.95 -3.30
N THR A 119 -9.34 -4.28 -4.57
CA THR A 119 -8.73 -3.37 -5.54
C THR A 119 -9.37 -3.46 -6.93
N SER A 120 -8.91 -2.63 -7.86
CA SER A 120 -9.30 -2.68 -9.27
C SER A 120 -8.50 -3.73 -10.03
N VAL A 121 -9.08 -4.30 -11.07
CA VAL A 121 -8.41 -5.15 -12.07
C VAL A 121 -7.13 -4.50 -12.60
N TRP A 122 -7.15 -3.19 -12.83
CA TRP A 122 -6.02 -2.44 -13.35
C TRP A 122 -4.81 -2.44 -12.41
N SER A 123 -5.04 -2.57 -11.11
CA SER A 123 -3.96 -2.69 -10.13
C SER A 123 -3.17 -3.99 -10.26
N VAL A 124 -3.81 -5.06 -10.72
CA VAL A 124 -3.15 -6.34 -11.01
C VAL A 124 -2.45 -6.30 -12.36
N ILE A 125 -3.10 -5.73 -13.39
CA ILE A 125 -2.55 -5.66 -14.74
C ILE A 125 -1.28 -4.81 -14.81
N TYR A 126 -1.26 -3.65 -14.13
CA TYR A 126 -0.14 -2.72 -14.17
C TYR A 126 0.82 -2.84 -12.99
N GLY A 127 0.44 -3.60 -11.95
CA GLY A 127 1.17 -3.67 -10.70
C GLY A 127 1.06 -2.38 -9.87
N LYS A 128 1.51 -2.46 -8.63
CA LYS A 128 1.65 -1.31 -7.71
C LYS A 128 2.93 -1.44 -6.91
N ILE A 129 3.81 -0.49 -7.05
CA ILE A 129 5.07 -0.44 -6.30
C ILE A 129 4.85 -0.36 -4.78
N GLU A 130 3.72 0.22 -4.35
CA GLU A 130 3.34 0.30 -2.94
C GLU A 130 3.14 -1.09 -2.32
N TRP A 131 2.63 -2.07 -3.08
CA TRP A 131 2.51 -3.45 -2.62
C TRP A 131 3.86 -4.08 -2.33
N GLU A 132 4.81 -3.88 -3.25
CA GLU A 132 6.17 -4.37 -3.10
C GLU A 132 6.87 -3.75 -1.89
N ARG A 133 6.77 -2.43 -1.75
CA ARG A 133 7.33 -1.69 -0.61
C ARG A 133 6.72 -2.16 0.72
N GLN A 134 5.39 -2.31 0.78
CA GLN A 134 4.66 -2.72 1.98
C GLN A 134 5.05 -4.13 2.43
N LEU A 135 5.02 -5.10 1.50
CA LEU A 135 5.30 -6.48 1.85
C LEU A 135 6.76 -6.71 2.22
N ASN A 136 7.68 -5.99 1.61
CA ASN A 136 9.09 -6.05 2.00
C ASN A 136 9.35 -5.44 3.39
N CYS A 137 8.61 -4.40 3.78
CA CYS A 137 8.62 -3.91 5.16
C CYS A 137 8.02 -4.94 6.13
N TYR A 138 6.97 -5.64 5.75
CA TYR A 138 6.40 -6.73 6.55
C TYR A 138 7.37 -7.92 6.68
N ALA A 139 8.08 -8.27 5.62
CA ALA A 139 9.12 -9.31 5.68
C ALA A 139 10.22 -8.94 6.70
N TYR A 140 10.67 -7.68 6.70
CA TYR A 140 11.61 -7.19 7.70
C TYR A 140 11.04 -7.32 9.12
N LEU A 141 9.82 -6.84 9.37
CA LEU A 141 9.17 -6.95 10.68
C LEU A 141 9.02 -8.40 11.12
N CYS A 142 8.60 -9.30 10.22
CA CYS A 142 8.47 -10.72 10.49
C CYS A 142 9.79 -11.35 10.94
N GLU A 143 10.90 -11.04 10.26
CA GLU A 143 12.22 -11.57 10.57
C GLU A 143 12.85 -10.95 11.83
N GLN A 144 12.47 -9.72 12.23
CA GLN A 144 12.91 -9.10 13.48
C GLN A 144 12.16 -9.64 14.71
N ASN A 145 10.91 -10.08 14.52
CA ASN A 145 10.08 -10.55 15.62
C ASN A 145 10.18 -12.07 15.74
N TYR A 146 11.14 -12.48 16.57
CA TYR A 146 11.33 -13.87 16.91
C TYR A 146 10.21 -14.36 17.81
N HIS A 147 9.30 -15.17 17.30
CA HIS A 147 8.66 -16.18 18.09
C HIS A 147 9.28 -17.53 17.73
N GLN A 148 9.83 -18.23 18.72
CA GLN A 148 10.25 -19.61 18.55
C GLN A 148 9.03 -20.38 18.05
N ILE A 149 9.02 -20.70 16.77
CA ILE A 149 8.11 -21.74 16.29
C ILE A 149 8.62 -22.99 16.97
N PHE A 150 7.91 -23.46 17.98
CA PHE A 150 8.14 -24.77 18.56
C PHE A 150 7.75 -25.86 17.54
N THR A 151 8.58 -26.04 16.52
CA THR A 151 8.69 -27.32 15.91
C THR A 151 9.70 -28.10 16.75
N GLU A 152 9.39 -29.33 17.10
CA GLU A 152 10.24 -30.20 17.92
C GLU A 152 11.70 -30.32 17.42
N PHE A 153 12.04 -29.71 16.31
CA PHE A 153 13.29 -29.93 15.57
C PHE A 153 14.07 -28.69 15.12
N SER A 154 13.63 -27.44 15.35
CA SER A 154 14.49 -26.31 14.94
C SER A 154 14.36 -25.06 15.76
N THR A 155 15.49 -24.56 16.23
CA THR A 155 15.73 -23.21 16.74
C THR A 155 15.98 -22.23 15.58
N GLN A 156 15.39 -22.44 14.41
CA GLN A 156 15.67 -21.62 13.23
C GLN A 156 14.84 -20.33 13.24
N LYS A 157 15.51 -19.25 12.80
CA LYS A 157 14.90 -17.93 12.61
C LYS A 157 13.78 -18.01 11.58
N LYS A 158 12.64 -17.33 11.81
CA LYS A 158 11.66 -17.10 10.75
C LYS A 158 12.37 -16.47 9.56
N GLN A 159 12.34 -17.14 8.44
CA GLN A 159 12.85 -16.61 7.16
C GLN A 159 11.67 -16.47 6.22
N VAL A 160 11.45 -15.25 5.75
CA VAL A 160 10.44 -15.02 4.72
C VAL A 160 11.00 -15.48 3.37
N LYS A 161 10.23 -16.32 2.67
CA LYS A 161 10.58 -16.88 1.37
C LYS A 161 9.70 -16.36 0.24
N LYS A 162 8.47 -15.98 0.55
CA LYS A 162 7.50 -15.57 -0.45
C LYS A 162 6.60 -14.43 0.05
N LEU A 163 6.27 -13.52 -0.87
CA LEU A 163 5.36 -12.41 -0.64
C LEU A 163 4.23 -12.47 -1.65
N ASN A 164 2.98 -12.45 -1.19
CA ASN A 164 1.81 -12.53 -2.03
C ASN A 164 0.80 -11.43 -1.72
N ILE A 165 0.22 -10.84 -2.77
CA ILE A 165 -1.02 -10.09 -2.67
C ILE A 165 -2.17 -10.99 -3.11
N CYS A 166 -3.15 -11.20 -2.24
CA CYS A 166 -4.43 -11.78 -2.63
C CYS A 166 -5.38 -10.64 -3.01
N ALA A 167 -5.47 -10.35 -4.31
CA ALA A 167 -6.27 -9.27 -4.86
C ALA A 167 -7.72 -9.70 -5.10
N ILE A 168 -8.67 -9.04 -4.42
CA ILE A 168 -10.12 -9.19 -4.63
C ILE A 168 -10.56 -8.05 -5.54
N LEU A 169 -10.97 -8.39 -6.75
CA LEU A 169 -11.17 -7.45 -7.85
C LEU A 169 -12.61 -6.95 -7.89
N ARG A 170 -12.84 -5.74 -7.36
CA ARG A 170 -14.18 -5.13 -7.20
C ARG A 170 -14.88 -4.78 -8.51
N ASP A 171 -14.13 -4.63 -9.60
CA ASP A 171 -14.60 -4.25 -10.94
C ASP A 171 -14.37 -5.36 -11.98
N TRP A 172 -14.14 -6.61 -11.52
CA TRP A 172 -13.97 -7.76 -12.40
C TRP A 172 -15.23 -8.06 -13.21
N ASN A 173 -15.05 -8.39 -14.48
CA ASN A 173 -16.15 -8.66 -15.38
C ASN A 173 -15.86 -9.93 -16.21
N ARG A 174 -16.77 -10.90 -16.17
CA ARG A 174 -16.64 -12.17 -16.89
C ARG A 174 -16.48 -11.98 -18.41
N ARG A 175 -17.25 -11.05 -19.00
CA ARG A 175 -17.19 -10.78 -20.46
C ARG A 175 -15.81 -10.29 -20.90
N ASP A 176 -15.14 -9.48 -20.06
CA ASP A 176 -13.79 -9.01 -20.35
C ASP A 176 -12.77 -10.13 -20.17
N ALA A 177 -12.95 -11.01 -19.19
CA ALA A 177 -12.11 -12.19 -19.01
C ALA A 177 -12.18 -13.16 -20.20
N GLU A 178 -13.36 -13.35 -20.79
CA GLU A 178 -13.55 -14.18 -21.99
C GLU A 178 -12.96 -13.57 -23.27
N LYS A 179 -12.72 -12.25 -23.31
CA LYS A 179 -12.32 -11.53 -24.52
C LYS A 179 -10.87 -11.06 -24.56
N ARG A 180 -10.21 -11.02 -23.41
CA ARG A 180 -8.88 -10.40 -23.28
C ARG A 180 -7.94 -11.35 -22.56
N ASP A 181 -6.90 -11.79 -23.22
CA ASP A 181 -5.91 -12.73 -22.65
C ASP A 181 -5.14 -12.15 -21.46
N ASN A 182 -4.94 -10.82 -21.43
CA ASN A 182 -4.24 -10.12 -20.34
C ASN A 182 -5.16 -9.70 -19.19
N TYR A 183 -6.43 -10.10 -19.21
CA TYR A 183 -7.39 -9.78 -18.15
C TYR A 183 -7.46 -10.95 -17.14
N PRO A 184 -7.53 -10.69 -15.83
CA PRO A 184 -7.67 -11.75 -14.84
C PRO A 184 -8.84 -12.66 -15.10
N GLN A 185 -8.60 -13.98 -15.08
CA GLN A 185 -9.64 -14.99 -15.40
C GLN A 185 -10.63 -15.20 -14.26
N THR A 186 -10.28 -14.77 -13.04
CA THR A 186 -11.09 -14.91 -11.83
C THR A 186 -11.16 -13.59 -11.06
N PRO A 187 -12.22 -13.36 -10.26
CA PRO A 187 -12.35 -12.15 -9.45
C PRO A 187 -11.38 -12.09 -8.24
N ILE A 188 -10.68 -13.19 -7.95
CA ILE A 188 -9.63 -13.25 -6.92
C ILE A 188 -8.37 -13.76 -7.59
N VAL A 189 -7.27 -13.03 -7.40
CA VAL A 189 -5.97 -13.34 -8.00
C VAL A 189 -4.88 -13.26 -6.94
N VAL A 190 -4.02 -14.27 -6.89
CA VAL A 190 -2.80 -14.23 -6.09
C VAL A 190 -1.67 -13.69 -6.97
N VAL A 191 -1.07 -12.59 -6.56
CA VAL A 191 0.04 -11.93 -7.25
C VAL A 191 1.31 -12.14 -6.44
N ASP A 192 2.31 -12.77 -7.05
CA ASP A 192 3.64 -12.91 -6.45
C ASP A 192 4.35 -11.55 -6.47
N ILE A 193 4.88 -11.15 -5.32
CA ILE A 193 5.60 -9.90 -5.14
C ILE A 193 7.10 -10.19 -4.97
N PRO A 194 7.99 -9.44 -5.65
CA PRO A 194 9.42 -9.59 -5.49
C PRO A 194 9.86 -9.42 -4.03
N LEU A 195 10.60 -10.40 -3.53
CA LEU A 195 11.24 -10.33 -2.22
C LEU A 195 12.65 -9.74 -2.41
N TRP A 196 12.87 -8.57 -1.81
CA TRP A 196 14.20 -7.94 -1.83
C TRP A 196 15.19 -8.68 -0.95
N SER A 197 16.46 -8.49 -1.19
CA SER A 197 17.49 -8.95 -0.27
C SER A 197 17.31 -8.31 1.12
N LYS A 198 17.90 -8.92 2.13
CA LYS A 198 17.84 -8.39 3.49
C LYS A 198 18.44 -6.99 3.57
N GLU A 199 19.56 -6.79 2.90
CA GLU A 199 20.29 -5.52 2.85
C GLU A 199 19.47 -4.42 2.16
N GLU A 200 18.77 -4.74 1.07
CA GLU A 200 17.89 -3.80 0.37
C GLU A 200 16.70 -3.40 1.25
N ARG A 201 16.07 -4.35 1.94
CA ARG A 201 14.97 -4.06 2.87
C ARG A 201 15.41 -3.16 4.02
N GLU A 202 16.52 -3.51 4.69
CA GLU A 202 17.08 -2.72 5.78
C GLU A 202 17.44 -1.30 5.32
N LYS A 203 18.11 -1.18 4.19
CA LYS A 203 18.46 0.12 3.60
C LYS A 203 17.22 0.95 3.29
N TYR A 204 16.24 0.36 2.61
CA TYR A 204 15.00 1.05 2.26
C TYR A 204 14.28 1.59 3.50
N ILE A 205 14.10 0.73 4.52
CA ILE A 205 13.39 1.11 5.75
C ILE A 205 14.13 2.23 6.49
N ARG A 206 15.46 2.13 6.64
CA ARG A 206 16.26 3.20 7.27
C ARG A 206 16.17 4.51 6.49
N ASP A 207 16.34 4.46 5.18
CA ASP A 207 16.24 5.64 4.31
C ASP A 207 14.86 6.31 4.44
N ARG A 208 13.80 5.52 4.58
CA ARG A 208 12.43 6.05 4.75
C ARG A 208 12.23 6.63 6.15
N VAL A 209 12.65 5.94 7.21
CA VAL A 209 12.57 6.45 8.60
C VAL A 209 13.29 7.78 8.70
N ASN A 210 14.53 7.87 8.22
CA ASN A 210 15.32 9.09 8.26
C ASN A 210 14.62 10.25 7.51
N LYS A 211 14.03 10.00 6.33
CA LYS A 211 13.26 11.02 5.61
C LYS A 211 12.05 11.52 6.38
N HIS A 212 11.35 10.65 7.11
CA HIS A 212 10.23 11.06 7.95
C HIS A 212 10.68 11.85 9.18
N GLN A 213 11.81 11.45 9.79
CA GLN A 213 12.43 12.21 10.90
C GLN A 213 12.88 13.58 10.43
N ASP A 214 13.58 13.66 9.31
CA ASP A 214 14.04 14.94 8.72
C ASP A 214 12.86 15.85 8.41
N ALA A 215 11.78 15.33 7.86
CA ALA A 215 10.57 16.10 7.59
C ALA A 215 9.96 16.66 8.88
N GLN A 216 9.90 15.85 9.94
CA GLN A 216 9.40 16.28 11.25
C GLN A 216 10.28 17.39 11.85
N VAL A 217 11.61 17.18 11.86
CA VAL A 217 12.57 18.14 12.42
C VAL A 217 12.55 19.47 11.64
N ASN A 218 12.56 19.41 10.31
CA ASN A 218 12.52 20.61 9.47
C ASN A 218 11.22 21.41 9.69
N TYR A 219 10.09 20.71 9.80
CA TYR A 219 8.82 21.35 10.08
C TYR A 219 8.80 22.04 11.47
N ASP A 220 9.30 21.34 12.49
CA ASP A 220 9.28 21.86 13.86
C ASP A 220 10.25 23.06 14.05
N ILE A 221 11.35 23.11 13.27
CA ILE A 221 12.32 24.22 13.31
C ILE A 221 11.89 25.39 12.42
N ASN A 222 11.51 25.12 11.18
CA ASN A 222 11.37 26.15 10.14
C ASN A 222 9.92 26.28 9.63
N GLY A 223 8.99 25.41 10.02
CA GLY A 223 7.66 25.35 9.44
C GLY A 223 7.65 24.87 7.97
N ASP A 224 8.78 24.38 7.46
CA ASP A 224 8.92 23.94 6.08
C ASP A 224 9.14 22.42 6.02
N ILE A 225 8.71 21.80 4.92
CA ILE A 225 8.87 20.38 4.64
C ILE A 225 9.40 20.22 3.22
N PRO A 226 10.40 19.35 3.01
CA PRO A 226 10.90 19.05 1.68
C PRO A 226 9.77 18.71 0.71
N LEU A 227 9.87 19.16 -0.52
CA LEU A 227 8.88 18.82 -1.55
C LEU A 227 8.85 17.31 -1.79
N CYS A 228 7.65 16.82 -2.08
CA CYS A 228 7.50 15.45 -2.53
C CYS A 228 8.35 15.21 -3.78
N SER A 229 9.00 14.05 -3.87
CA SER A 229 9.71 13.62 -5.08
C SER A 229 8.74 13.46 -6.27
N ASP A 230 9.29 13.36 -7.47
CA ASP A 230 8.47 13.14 -8.66
C ASP A 230 7.70 11.82 -8.58
N ASP A 231 8.31 10.76 -8.03
CA ASP A 231 7.66 9.47 -7.75
C ASP A 231 6.50 9.61 -6.76
N GLU A 232 6.71 10.32 -5.65
CA GLU A 232 5.68 10.57 -4.62
C GLU A 232 4.52 11.45 -5.11
N ARG A 233 4.71 12.20 -6.19
CA ARG A 233 3.68 13.01 -6.85
C ARG A 233 3.01 12.29 -8.01
N TRP A 234 3.41 11.05 -8.31
CA TRP A 234 3.00 10.34 -9.53
C TRP A 234 3.20 11.19 -10.79
N LYS A 235 4.27 11.98 -10.81
CA LYS A 235 4.57 12.86 -11.94
C LYS A 235 4.80 12.01 -13.18
N LYS A 236 3.99 12.24 -14.18
CA LYS A 236 4.19 11.68 -15.52
C LYS A 236 5.20 12.53 -16.27
N ASN A 237 5.90 11.92 -17.21
CA ASN A 237 6.74 12.66 -18.15
C ASN A 237 5.90 13.70 -18.87
N ASP A 238 6.51 14.82 -19.22
CA ASP A 238 5.89 15.83 -20.06
C ASP A 238 5.54 15.23 -21.42
N THR A 239 4.39 15.59 -21.97
CA THR A 239 3.94 15.14 -23.27
C THR A 239 3.49 16.33 -24.11
N TRP A 240 3.69 16.21 -25.41
CA TRP A 240 3.39 17.26 -26.39
C TRP A 240 2.15 16.90 -27.18
N ALA A 241 1.10 17.74 -27.05
CA ALA A 241 -0.16 17.51 -27.71
C ALA A 241 -0.28 18.36 -28.97
N VAL A 242 -0.21 17.74 -30.14
CA VAL A 242 -0.47 18.42 -31.42
C VAL A 242 -1.97 18.57 -31.63
N LYS A 243 -2.42 19.81 -31.84
CA LYS A 243 -3.83 20.16 -32.00
C LYS A 243 -4.06 20.93 -33.33
N LYS A 244 -5.20 20.68 -33.96
CA LYS A 244 -5.67 21.57 -35.03
C LYS A 244 -6.20 22.87 -34.43
N LYS A 245 -5.88 24.01 -35.06
CA LYS A 245 -6.35 25.33 -34.60
C LYS A 245 -7.88 25.31 -34.42
N GLY A 246 -8.34 25.72 -33.24
CA GLY A 246 -9.76 25.75 -32.86
C GLY A 246 -10.33 24.43 -32.31
N GLN A 247 -9.58 23.33 -32.30
CA GLN A 247 -10.03 22.07 -31.71
C GLN A 247 -9.52 21.89 -30.27
N LYS A 248 -10.40 21.38 -29.40
CA LYS A 248 -10.02 21.05 -27.98
C LYS A 248 -9.26 19.72 -27.91
N ARG A 249 -9.59 18.74 -28.75
CA ARG A 249 -8.99 17.40 -28.78
C ARG A 249 -7.65 17.43 -29.51
N ALA A 250 -6.64 16.78 -28.92
CA ALA A 250 -5.37 16.54 -29.58
C ALA A 250 -5.56 15.57 -30.77
N LEU A 251 -4.88 15.84 -31.90
CA LEU A 251 -4.74 14.90 -33.01
C LEU A 251 -3.79 13.76 -32.60
N ARG A 252 -2.72 14.10 -31.90
CA ARG A 252 -1.75 13.14 -31.37
C ARG A 252 -1.09 13.72 -30.13
N VAL A 253 -0.70 12.83 -29.20
CA VAL A 253 0.13 13.12 -28.05
C VAL A 253 1.43 12.37 -28.24
N LEU A 254 2.57 13.04 -28.06
CA LEU A 254 3.92 12.56 -28.34
C LEU A 254 4.80 12.77 -27.11
N ASP A 255 5.87 11.99 -27.00
CA ASP A 255 6.72 11.96 -25.82
C ASP A 255 7.87 12.98 -25.88
N SER A 256 8.06 13.67 -27.03
CA SER A 256 9.03 14.75 -27.17
C SER A 256 8.51 15.90 -28.03
N GLU A 257 9.09 17.09 -27.83
CA GLU A 257 8.80 18.27 -28.64
C GLU A 257 9.25 18.07 -30.09
N GLU A 258 10.40 17.42 -30.28
CA GLU A 258 10.96 17.12 -31.60
C GLU A 258 10.02 16.25 -32.43
N GLU A 259 9.45 15.21 -31.83
CA GLU A 259 8.45 14.37 -32.47
C GLU A 259 7.17 15.14 -32.80
N ALA A 260 6.76 16.05 -31.91
CA ALA A 260 5.59 16.88 -32.11
C ALA A 260 5.79 17.85 -33.30
N ILE A 261 6.95 18.47 -33.42
CA ILE A 261 7.33 19.34 -34.54
C ILE A 261 7.35 18.54 -35.83
N LYS A 262 8.03 17.39 -35.83
CA LYS A 262 8.09 16.51 -37.00
C LYS A 262 6.71 16.03 -37.46
N TYR A 263 5.79 15.81 -36.54
CA TYR A 263 4.41 15.43 -36.87
C TYR A 263 3.60 16.59 -37.45
N MET A 264 3.94 17.85 -37.12
CA MET A 264 3.28 19.03 -37.66
C MET A 264 3.75 19.39 -39.09
N GLU A 265 4.92 18.91 -39.50
CA GLU A 265 5.50 19.12 -40.82
C GLU A 265 4.94 18.14 -41.86
N TRP A 266 4.18 17.14 -41.44
CA TRP A 266 3.42 16.19 -42.28
C TRP A 266 1.96 16.63 -42.42
#